data_b6543fb6e23e11be998c7b6ea779acc3
#
_entry.id   b6543fb6e23e11be998c7b6ea779acc3
#
_cell.length_a   1.000
_cell.length_b   1.000
_cell.length_c   1.000
_cell.angle_alpha   90.00
_cell.angle_beta   90.00
_cell.angle_gamma   90.00
#
_symmetry.space_group_name_H-M   'P 1'
#
loop_
_entity.id
_entity.type
_entity.pdbx_description
1 polymer ?
#
loop_
_entity_poly.entity_id
_entity_poly.type
_entity_poly.pdbx_seq_one_letter_code
_entity_poly.pdbx_strand_id
1 'polypeptide(L)'
;DSRARVCLNGERIGFAFYDGTDDTSWYETFDLSAAAVRGENTLEIEVWYQGVSSNCYTAGRAYVIFAVMRGEGACAVASGAQTLCRADTAYRAGKVPTNQTGMVWYYDQTAEPQRYAPAAELTTDGRRYAPRPIARQVLSGRKRAAVCAHGYLLPGDREPFESAFLSARGKNVQLDAGADRYEIWDCGEESSGLLEIEVSSAAGCRVELGWGEHLDDLRVRSHIGSRMFQTAVTFGAGTHCFRHDFQRIGMRYLEVHLHPLNGGTAQCLYAGVRPLDYPVTERGEFYCSDRLHM
;
A
#
# COMPACT_ATOMS: atom_id res chain seq x y z
N ASP A 1 -2.08 -3.87 17.33
CA ASP A 1 -2.74 -4.07 16.08
C ASP A 1 -1.90 -3.47 14.97
N SER A 2 -1.43 -4.31 14.09
CA SER A 2 -0.50 -3.94 13.02
C SER A 2 -0.88 -4.72 11.77
N ARG A 3 -0.62 -4.14 10.61
CA ARG A 3 -0.77 -4.83 9.34
C ARG A 3 0.53 -5.48 8.96
N ALA A 4 0.46 -6.69 8.45
CA ALA A 4 1.65 -7.44 8.12
C ALA A 4 1.58 -8.08 6.74
N ARG A 5 2.73 -8.21 6.11
CA ARG A 5 2.98 -9.03 4.94
C ARG A 5 3.89 -10.19 5.34
N VAL A 6 3.51 -11.39 4.95
CA VAL A 6 4.27 -12.61 5.24
C VAL A 6 4.87 -13.15 3.94
N CYS A 7 6.17 -13.37 3.94
CA CYS A 7 6.91 -13.96 2.83
C CYS A 7 7.71 -15.18 3.30
N LEU A 8 7.83 -16.20 2.46
CA LEU A 8 8.74 -17.33 2.66
C LEU A 8 9.63 -17.45 1.43
N ASN A 9 10.94 -17.46 1.63
CA ASN A 9 11.94 -17.54 0.56
C ASN A 9 11.76 -16.46 -0.52
N GLY A 10 11.34 -15.27 -0.12
CA GLY A 10 11.04 -14.15 -1.00
C GLY A 10 9.67 -14.23 -1.70
N GLU A 11 8.97 -15.36 -1.60
CA GLU A 11 7.61 -15.50 -2.12
C GLU A 11 6.59 -14.98 -1.10
N ARG A 12 5.64 -14.14 -1.57
CA ARG A 12 4.58 -13.64 -0.72
C ARG A 12 3.51 -14.70 -0.46
N ILE A 13 3.33 -15.01 0.81
CA ILE A 13 2.34 -15.98 1.29
C ILE A 13 1.00 -15.31 1.58
N GLY A 14 1.00 -14.12 2.16
CA GLY A 14 -0.26 -13.42 2.45
C GLY A 14 -0.11 -12.16 3.28
N PHE A 15 -1.26 -11.65 3.70
CA PHE A 15 -1.42 -10.43 4.48
C PHE A 15 -2.19 -10.68 5.76
N ALA A 16 -1.82 -9.98 6.82
CA ALA A 16 -2.58 -9.91 8.05
C ALA A 16 -3.12 -8.49 8.21
N PHE A 17 -4.44 -8.32 8.01
CA PHE A 17 -5.15 -7.03 7.99
C PHE A 17 -6.35 -6.98 8.92
N TYR A 18 -6.44 -7.90 9.86
CA TYR A 18 -7.58 -7.94 10.75
C TYR A 18 -7.22 -7.35 12.09
N ASP A 19 -7.88 -6.25 12.43
CA ASP A 19 -7.61 -5.52 13.66
C ASP A 19 -8.24 -6.25 14.87
N GLY A 20 -7.54 -6.18 16.01
CA GLY A 20 -8.03 -6.69 17.28
C GLY A 20 -9.03 -5.76 17.97
N THR A 21 -9.51 -6.19 19.11
CA THR A 21 -10.25 -5.37 20.06
C THR A 21 -9.37 -5.04 21.27
N ASP A 22 -9.85 -4.29 22.24
CA ASP A 22 -9.08 -3.90 23.42
C ASP A 22 -8.56 -5.10 24.23
N ASP A 23 -9.28 -6.21 24.21
CA ASP A 23 -9.01 -7.42 25.00
C ASP A 23 -8.56 -8.63 24.15
N THR A 24 -8.82 -8.62 22.84
CA THR A 24 -8.56 -9.76 21.96
C THR A 24 -7.76 -9.36 20.73
N SER A 25 -6.66 -10.05 20.50
CA SER A 25 -5.88 -9.98 19.27
C SER A 25 -6.18 -11.21 18.40
N TRP A 26 -6.48 -10.98 17.12
CA TRP A 26 -6.76 -12.04 16.16
C TRP A 26 -5.50 -12.45 15.44
N TYR A 27 -5.21 -13.77 15.42
CA TYR A 27 -4.08 -14.27 14.64
C TYR A 27 -4.53 -14.82 13.29
N GLU A 28 -3.62 -14.74 12.32
CA GLU A 28 -3.77 -15.32 10.99
C GLU A 28 -2.98 -16.63 10.89
N THR A 29 -3.51 -17.58 10.14
CA THR A 29 -2.81 -18.85 9.82
C THR A 29 -2.51 -18.91 8.35
N PHE A 30 -1.27 -19.19 7.99
CA PHE A 30 -0.82 -19.29 6.60
C PHE A 30 -0.29 -20.70 6.32
N ASP A 31 -0.66 -21.26 5.19
CA ASP A 31 -0.03 -22.47 4.67
C ASP A 31 1.28 -22.09 3.98
N LEU A 32 2.39 -22.61 4.49
CA LEU A 32 3.72 -22.37 3.96
C LEU A 32 4.20 -23.48 3.03
N SER A 33 3.43 -24.57 2.89
CA SER A 33 3.86 -25.83 2.24
C SER A 33 4.30 -25.65 0.79
N ALA A 34 3.62 -24.78 0.04
CA ALA A 34 3.92 -24.54 -1.37
C ALA A 34 5.25 -23.81 -1.61
N ALA A 35 5.63 -22.90 -0.70
CA ALA A 35 6.85 -22.10 -0.82
C ALA A 35 8.02 -22.66 0.01
N ALA A 36 7.76 -23.64 0.88
CA ALA A 36 8.80 -24.28 1.68
C ALA A 36 9.68 -25.21 0.85
N VAL A 37 10.98 -25.16 1.09
CA VAL A 37 11.96 -26.02 0.47
C VAL A 37 12.63 -26.94 1.49
N ARG A 38 13.24 -28.03 1.01
CA ARG A 38 14.05 -28.90 1.87
C ARG A 38 15.32 -28.16 2.28
N GLY A 39 15.60 -28.11 3.59
CA GLY A 39 16.77 -27.44 4.16
C GLY A 39 16.41 -26.10 4.77
N GLU A 40 17.23 -25.09 4.53
CA GLU A 40 17.06 -23.75 5.09
C GLU A 40 15.92 -23.01 4.39
N ASN A 41 15.10 -22.30 5.18
CA ASN A 41 14.02 -21.44 4.70
C ASN A 41 14.09 -20.09 5.44
N THR A 42 13.82 -19.02 4.72
CA THR A 42 13.77 -17.68 5.27
C THR A 42 12.33 -17.20 5.36
N LEU A 43 11.82 -17.07 6.59
CA LEU A 43 10.52 -16.45 6.86
C LEU A 43 10.72 -14.96 7.17
N GLU A 44 10.08 -14.10 6.41
CA GLU A 44 10.08 -12.66 6.60
C GLU A 44 8.67 -12.18 6.90
N ILE A 45 8.53 -11.39 7.99
CA ILE A 45 7.27 -10.75 8.36
C ILE A 45 7.54 -9.25 8.40
N GLU A 46 7.05 -8.53 7.41
CA GLU A 46 7.11 -7.08 7.37
C GLU A 46 5.87 -6.49 8.01
N VAL A 47 6.06 -5.63 9.00
CA VAL A 47 4.98 -5.08 9.81
C VAL A 47 4.88 -3.59 9.62
N TRP A 48 3.70 -3.13 9.26
CA TRP A 48 3.36 -1.72 9.24
C TRP A 48 2.83 -1.28 10.60
N TYR A 49 3.57 -0.39 11.24
CA TYR A 49 3.18 0.23 12.51
C TYR A 49 2.91 1.71 12.28
N GLN A 50 1.64 2.10 12.36
CA GLN A 50 1.24 3.49 12.12
C GLN A 50 1.58 4.43 13.29
N GLY A 51 1.58 3.95 14.53
CA GLY A 51 1.98 4.69 15.72
C GLY A 51 0.98 5.71 16.25
N VAL A 52 -0.07 6.02 15.49
CA VAL A 52 -1.15 6.94 15.86
C VAL A 52 -2.50 6.33 15.53
N SER A 53 -3.50 6.56 16.35
CA SER A 53 -4.86 6.07 16.10
C SER A 53 -5.51 6.81 14.95
N SER A 54 -6.31 6.09 14.17
CA SER A 54 -7.16 6.60 13.11
C SER A 54 -8.48 5.83 13.09
N ASN A 55 -9.41 6.16 12.20
CA ASN A 55 -10.67 5.42 12.09
C ASN A 55 -10.50 3.96 11.62
N CYS A 56 -9.35 3.63 11.06
CA CYS A 56 -9.05 2.29 10.55
C CYS A 56 -7.83 1.64 11.23
N TYR A 57 -7.35 2.22 12.34
CA TYR A 57 -6.19 1.72 13.06
C TYR A 57 -6.20 2.22 14.50
N THR A 58 -6.04 1.31 15.45
CA THR A 58 -5.86 1.63 16.87
C THR A 58 -4.39 1.52 17.24
N ALA A 59 -3.78 2.63 17.65
CA ALA A 59 -2.39 2.64 18.06
C ALA A 59 -2.22 1.83 19.36
N GLY A 60 -1.20 1.00 19.39
CA GLY A 60 -0.83 0.19 20.52
C GLY A 60 0.69 0.00 20.57
N ARG A 61 1.14 -0.94 21.35
CA ARG A 61 2.55 -1.32 21.40
C ARG A 61 2.92 -2.12 20.15
N ALA A 62 4.00 -1.75 19.46
CA ALA A 62 4.48 -2.48 18.28
C ALA A 62 5.13 -3.79 18.70
N TYR A 63 4.60 -4.92 18.22
CA TYR A 63 5.21 -6.25 18.39
C TYR A 63 4.72 -7.24 17.34
N VAL A 64 5.42 -8.35 17.21
CA VAL A 64 5.06 -9.49 16.39
C VAL A 64 5.18 -10.75 17.22
N ILE A 65 4.15 -11.61 17.13
CA ILE A 65 4.19 -12.97 17.66
C ILE A 65 3.92 -13.92 16.51
N PHE A 66 4.77 -14.91 16.34
CA PHE A 66 4.55 -15.95 15.32
C PHE A 66 5.04 -17.32 15.84
N ALA A 67 4.45 -18.38 15.26
CA ALA A 67 4.94 -19.74 15.38
C ALA A 67 4.78 -20.47 14.05
N VAL A 68 5.77 -21.25 13.67
CA VAL A 68 5.72 -22.16 12.53
C VAL A 68 5.52 -23.57 13.06
N MET A 69 4.41 -24.20 12.64
CA MET A 69 4.01 -25.52 13.09
C MET A 69 4.33 -26.58 12.02
N ARG A 70 4.74 -27.76 12.43
CA ARG A 70 4.91 -28.95 11.55
C ARG A 70 3.85 -29.97 11.87
N GLY A 71 3.15 -30.47 10.86
CA GLY A 71 2.15 -31.54 11.02
C GLY A 71 1.13 -31.20 12.11
N GLU A 72 0.80 -32.19 12.93
CA GLU A 72 -0.25 -32.10 13.96
C GLU A 72 0.19 -31.40 15.26
N GLY A 73 0.99 -30.33 15.19
CA GLY A 73 1.18 -29.47 16.36
C GLY A 73 2.59 -29.35 16.91
N ALA A 74 3.60 -29.87 16.24
CA ALA A 74 5.00 -29.63 16.67
C ALA A 74 5.46 -28.24 16.24
N CYS A 75 5.79 -27.38 17.20
CA CYS A 75 6.39 -26.07 16.92
C CYS A 75 7.81 -26.24 16.38
N ALA A 76 8.06 -25.78 15.16
CA ALA A 76 9.37 -25.81 14.55
C ALA A 76 10.20 -24.59 14.90
N VAL A 77 9.57 -23.41 14.91
CA VAL A 77 10.19 -22.14 15.28
C VAL A 77 9.12 -21.17 15.78
N ALA A 78 9.45 -20.33 16.73
CA ALA A 78 8.61 -19.26 17.24
C ALA A 78 9.39 -17.95 17.38
N SER A 79 8.67 -16.84 17.46
CA SER A 79 9.27 -15.56 17.82
C SER A 79 9.91 -15.60 19.20
N GLY A 80 11.06 -14.96 19.36
CA GLY A 80 11.83 -14.91 20.60
C GLY A 80 13.15 -14.16 20.41
N ALA A 81 14.05 -14.23 21.37
CA ALA A 81 15.33 -13.52 21.36
C ALA A 81 16.25 -13.86 20.16
N GLN A 82 16.03 -14.99 19.50
CA GLN A 82 16.76 -15.39 18.29
C GLN A 82 16.19 -14.78 17.00
N THR A 83 15.02 -14.15 17.08
CA THR A 83 14.41 -13.47 15.93
C THR A 83 15.22 -12.24 15.58
N LEU A 84 15.60 -12.11 14.32
CA LEU A 84 16.27 -10.92 13.82
C LEU A 84 15.24 -9.90 13.31
N CYS A 85 15.44 -8.64 13.63
CA CYS A 85 14.59 -7.56 13.12
C CYS A 85 15.41 -6.36 12.65
N ARG A 86 14.81 -5.54 11.80
CA ARG A 86 15.34 -4.24 11.39
C ARG A 86 14.18 -3.30 11.06
N ALA A 87 14.41 -1.99 11.12
CA ALA A 87 13.49 -1.04 10.52
C ALA A 87 13.66 -1.03 8.99
N ASP A 88 12.56 -0.98 8.25
CA ASP A 88 12.59 -0.71 6.82
C ASP A 88 12.73 0.80 6.61
N THR A 89 13.92 1.23 6.20
CA THR A 89 14.24 2.63 5.95
C THR A 89 13.68 3.17 4.64
N ALA A 90 13.18 2.29 3.76
CA ALA A 90 12.51 2.69 2.53
C ALA A 90 11.19 3.44 2.81
N TYR A 91 10.48 3.05 3.88
CA TYR A 91 9.28 3.76 4.32
C TYR A 91 9.60 4.90 5.27
N ARG A 92 8.97 6.04 5.03
CA ARG A 92 9.02 7.22 5.91
C ARG A 92 7.61 7.72 6.19
N ALA A 93 7.37 8.07 7.46
CA ALA A 93 6.14 8.72 7.86
C ALA A 93 6.09 10.15 7.31
N GLY A 94 4.95 10.51 6.77
CA GLY A 94 4.63 11.88 6.41
C GLY A 94 3.78 12.57 7.49
N LYS A 95 3.10 13.62 7.09
CA LYS A 95 2.14 14.34 7.94
C LYS A 95 0.92 13.46 8.23
N VAL A 96 0.35 13.57 9.42
CA VAL A 96 -0.97 13.02 9.76
C VAL A 96 -2.02 14.07 9.42
N PRO A 97 -2.75 13.93 8.31
CA PRO A 97 -3.72 14.95 7.90
C PRO A 97 -4.98 14.90 8.75
N THR A 98 -5.51 13.71 9.03
CA THR A 98 -6.72 13.52 9.86
C THR A 98 -6.73 12.13 10.50
N ASN A 99 -7.60 11.97 11.51
CA ASN A 99 -7.89 10.66 12.10
C ASN A 99 -8.61 9.68 11.14
N GLN A 100 -9.14 10.15 10.00
CA GLN A 100 -9.82 9.28 9.04
C GLN A 100 -8.84 8.52 8.15
N THR A 101 -7.84 9.19 7.63
CA THR A 101 -6.92 8.62 6.63
C THR A 101 -5.64 8.10 7.24
N GLY A 102 -5.40 8.42 8.51
CA GLY A 102 -4.15 8.07 9.17
C GLY A 102 -2.98 8.87 8.62
N MET A 103 -1.83 8.23 8.54
CA MET A 103 -0.57 8.86 8.18
C MET A 103 -0.33 8.79 6.67
N VAL A 104 0.07 9.91 6.08
CA VAL A 104 0.72 9.90 4.75
C VAL A 104 2.04 9.18 4.88
N TRP A 105 2.37 8.37 3.90
CA TRP A 105 3.63 7.63 3.84
C TRP A 105 4.38 7.97 2.56
N TYR A 106 5.68 7.78 2.59
CA TYR A 106 6.56 7.89 1.43
C TYR A 106 7.41 6.63 1.34
N TYR A 107 7.73 6.22 0.12
CA TYR A 107 8.58 5.07 -0.12
C TYR A 107 9.76 5.46 -1.01
N ASP A 108 10.96 5.09 -0.62
CA ASP A 108 12.18 5.32 -1.38
C ASP A 108 12.90 3.98 -1.58
N GLN A 109 12.76 3.42 -2.77
CA GLN A 109 13.40 2.16 -3.13
C GLN A 109 14.92 2.21 -3.05
N THR A 110 15.50 3.40 -3.15
CA THR A 110 16.97 3.59 -3.15
C THR A 110 17.55 3.71 -1.75
N ALA A 111 16.70 3.70 -0.72
CA ALA A 111 17.14 3.81 0.67
C ALA A 111 17.94 2.58 1.10
N GLU A 112 19.08 2.81 1.74
CA GLU A 112 19.92 1.74 2.26
C GLU A 112 19.24 1.05 3.45
N PRO A 113 19.10 -0.29 3.45
CA PRO A 113 18.46 -1.01 4.53
C PRO A 113 19.31 -0.98 5.81
N GLN A 114 18.67 -0.94 6.95
CA GLN A 114 19.36 -1.13 8.22
C GLN A 114 19.88 -2.58 8.37
N ARG A 115 20.89 -2.74 9.24
CA ARG A 115 21.37 -4.07 9.59
C ARG A 115 20.38 -4.76 10.51
N TYR A 116 20.28 -6.07 10.37
CA TYR A 116 19.52 -6.90 11.29
C TYR A 116 20.17 -6.90 12.68
N ALA A 117 19.34 -6.89 13.71
CA ALA A 117 19.71 -7.04 15.11
C ALA A 117 18.75 -8.01 15.79
N PRO A 118 19.15 -8.66 16.91
CA PRO A 118 18.22 -9.47 17.68
C PRO A 118 17.01 -8.66 18.16
N ALA A 119 15.84 -9.26 18.09
CA ALA A 119 14.61 -8.65 18.58
C ALA A 119 14.60 -8.59 20.11
N ALA A 120 14.03 -7.52 20.67
CA ALA A 120 13.77 -7.46 22.09
C ALA A 120 12.51 -8.25 22.44
N GLU A 121 12.60 -9.14 23.42
CA GLU A 121 11.43 -9.82 23.95
C GLU A 121 10.59 -8.87 24.79
N LEU A 122 9.30 -8.92 24.61
CA LEU A 122 8.35 -8.11 25.34
C LEU A 122 7.53 -9.00 26.25
N THR A 123 7.22 -8.52 27.44
CA THR A 123 6.24 -9.15 28.31
C THR A 123 4.85 -9.08 27.64
N THR A 124 4.13 -10.18 27.66
CA THR A 124 2.75 -10.22 27.14
C THR A 124 1.87 -9.24 27.92
N ASP A 125 0.94 -8.63 27.24
CA ASP A 125 0.00 -7.64 27.78
C ASP A 125 -1.27 -8.26 28.38
N GLY A 126 -1.30 -9.59 28.51
CA GLY A 126 -2.44 -10.34 29.03
C GLY A 126 -3.62 -10.47 28.06
N ARG A 127 -3.48 -10.01 26.82
CA ARG A 127 -4.52 -10.13 25.80
C ARG A 127 -4.82 -11.58 25.44
N ARG A 128 -6.05 -11.83 25.11
CA ARG A 128 -6.48 -13.09 24.51
C ARG A 128 -6.08 -13.14 23.05
N TYR A 129 -5.56 -14.26 22.60
CA TYR A 129 -5.30 -14.54 21.17
C TYR A 129 -6.33 -15.54 20.67
N ALA A 130 -6.96 -15.23 19.55
CA ALA A 130 -7.96 -16.09 18.92
C ALA A 130 -7.78 -16.13 17.40
N PRO A 131 -8.21 -17.20 16.74
CA PRO A 131 -8.14 -17.26 15.27
C PRO A 131 -9.08 -16.21 14.68
N ARG A 132 -8.67 -15.63 13.55
CA ARG A 132 -9.52 -14.72 12.79
C ARG A 132 -10.90 -15.34 12.52
N PRO A 133 -12.02 -14.62 12.81
CA PRO A 133 -13.36 -15.20 12.74
C PRO A 133 -13.97 -15.23 11.34
N ILE A 134 -13.39 -14.54 10.37
CA ILE A 134 -13.89 -14.44 8.99
C ILE A 134 -12.82 -14.82 7.99
N ALA A 135 -13.22 -15.14 6.77
CA ALA A 135 -12.30 -15.44 5.69
C ALA A 135 -11.34 -14.27 5.41
N ARG A 136 -10.13 -14.57 4.96
CA ARG A 136 -9.18 -13.56 4.52
C ARG A 136 -9.61 -12.93 3.21
N GLN A 137 -9.20 -11.70 3.02
CA GLN A 137 -9.31 -11.02 1.73
C GLN A 137 -8.44 -11.72 0.70
N VAL A 138 -8.92 -11.75 -0.53
CA VAL A 138 -8.22 -12.34 -1.69
C VAL A 138 -7.72 -11.21 -2.58
N LEU A 139 -6.45 -11.26 -2.91
CA LEU A 139 -5.84 -10.33 -3.84
C LEU A 139 -6.11 -10.80 -5.27
N SER A 140 -6.84 -9.98 -6.03
CA SER A 140 -7.17 -10.24 -7.43
C SER A 140 -6.05 -9.80 -8.38
N GLY A 141 -6.23 -10.02 -9.69
CA GLY A 141 -5.37 -9.45 -10.73
C GLY A 141 -5.44 -7.91 -10.76
N ARG A 142 -4.50 -7.26 -11.45
CA ARG A 142 -4.53 -5.80 -11.70
C ARG A 142 -5.88 -5.39 -12.29
N LYS A 143 -6.47 -4.32 -11.78
CA LYS A 143 -7.61 -3.67 -12.41
C LYS A 143 -7.14 -3.04 -13.73
N ARG A 144 -7.95 -3.15 -14.77
CA ARG A 144 -7.68 -2.42 -16.00
C ARG A 144 -7.78 -0.92 -15.70
N ALA A 145 -6.76 -0.18 -16.11
CA ALA A 145 -6.74 1.27 -16.02
C ALA A 145 -6.18 1.85 -17.32
N ALA A 146 -6.62 3.05 -17.68
CA ALA A 146 -6.17 3.74 -18.88
C ALA A 146 -5.98 5.23 -18.60
N VAL A 147 -5.01 5.84 -19.26
CA VAL A 147 -4.79 7.28 -19.18
C VAL A 147 -5.97 8.00 -19.86
N CYS A 148 -6.67 8.84 -19.11
CA CYS A 148 -7.77 9.66 -19.58
C CYS A 148 -7.39 11.14 -19.75
N ALA A 149 -6.31 11.61 -19.10
CA ALA A 149 -5.75 12.94 -19.28
C ALA A 149 -4.25 12.92 -18.98
N HIS A 150 -3.50 13.83 -19.57
CA HIS A 150 -2.07 14.02 -19.33
C HIS A 150 -1.64 15.45 -19.65
N GLY A 151 -0.48 15.85 -19.13
CA GLY A 151 0.11 17.16 -19.38
C GLY A 151 1.47 17.30 -18.70
N TYR A 152 1.91 18.53 -18.57
CA TYR A 152 3.18 18.88 -17.98
C TYR A 152 2.98 19.68 -16.71
N LEU A 153 3.89 19.51 -15.73
CA LEU A 153 3.96 20.29 -14.53
C LEU A 153 4.84 21.53 -14.76
N LEU A 154 4.48 22.66 -14.18
CA LEU A 154 5.30 23.86 -14.29
C LEU A 154 6.56 23.74 -13.44
N PRO A 155 7.70 24.29 -13.90
CA PRO A 155 8.92 24.38 -13.10
C PRO A 155 8.64 25.13 -11.79
N GLY A 156 9.04 24.57 -10.66
CA GLY A 156 8.81 25.14 -9.33
C GLY A 156 7.62 24.59 -8.56
N ASP A 157 6.72 23.86 -9.21
CA ASP A 157 5.56 23.20 -8.57
C ASP A 157 5.96 21.89 -7.86
N ARG A 158 7.11 21.88 -7.21
CA ARG A 158 7.66 20.69 -6.53
C ARG A 158 7.28 20.59 -5.06
N GLU A 159 6.52 21.53 -4.56
CA GLU A 159 5.92 21.38 -3.24
C GLU A 159 4.95 20.22 -3.25
N PRO A 160 5.07 19.27 -2.32
CA PRO A 160 4.22 18.09 -2.35
C PRO A 160 2.74 18.49 -2.24
N PHE A 161 1.99 18.20 -3.29
CA PHE A 161 0.56 17.99 -3.30
C PHE A 161 -0.39 19.17 -3.32
N GLU A 162 -0.07 20.36 -2.87
CA GLU A 162 -1.07 21.45 -2.79
C GLU A 162 -1.07 22.39 -4.00
N SER A 163 0.06 22.69 -4.57
CA SER A 163 0.16 23.63 -5.71
C SER A 163 0.27 22.94 -7.07
N ALA A 164 0.96 21.81 -7.14
CA ALA A 164 1.22 21.10 -8.39
C ALA A 164 -0.06 20.59 -9.08
N PHE A 165 -1.07 20.22 -8.31
CA PHE A 165 -2.36 19.76 -8.84
C PHE A 165 -3.21 20.88 -9.45
N LEU A 166 -2.92 22.13 -9.22
CA LEU A 166 -3.71 23.27 -9.70
C LEU A 166 -3.06 24.04 -10.85
N SER A 167 -1.76 23.91 -11.07
CA SER A 167 -1.00 24.85 -11.90
C SER A 167 -0.94 24.52 -13.39
N ALA A 168 -1.18 23.27 -13.80
CA ALA A 168 -1.03 22.85 -15.20
C ALA A 168 -2.18 23.25 -16.14
N ARG A 169 -3.12 24.08 -15.69
CA ARG A 169 -4.24 24.53 -16.52
C ARG A 169 -3.79 25.48 -17.64
N GLY A 170 -4.04 25.08 -18.88
CA GLY A 170 -4.20 25.97 -20.01
C GLY A 170 -2.97 26.70 -20.52
N LYS A 171 -1.76 26.25 -20.22
CA LYS A 171 -0.53 26.81 -20.81
C LYS A 171 0.05 25.84 -21.84
N ASN A 172 0.05 26.24 -23.10
CA ASN A 172 0.88 25.62 -24.14
C ASN A 172 2.35 25.94 -23.83
N VAL A 173 2.99 25.09 -23.03
CA VAL A 173 4.42 25.18 -22.77
C VAL A 173 5.08 24.08 -23.59
N GLN A 174 5.99 24.47 -24.46
CA GLN A 174 6.85 23.53 -25.18
C GLN A 174 7.91 23.06 -24.18
N LEU A 175 7.84 21.79 -23.76
CA LEU A 175 8.72 21.23 -22.74
C LEU A 175 9.57 20.11 -23.32
N ASP A 176 10.79 20.02 -22.81
CA ASP A 176 11.74 18.97 -23.18
C ASP A 176 11.31 17.59 -22.69
N ALA A 177 11.84 16.53 -23.27
CA ALA A 177 11.51 15.14 -22.93
C ALA A 177 11.80 14.75 -21.47
N GLY A 178 12.59 15.56 -20.74
CA GLY A 178 12.89 15.39 -19.32
C GLY A 178 12.03 16.25 -18.38
N ALA A 179 11.00 16.91 -18.90
CA ALA A 179 10.12 17.74 -18.07
C ALA A 179 9.22 16.90 -17.16
N ASP A 180 8.88 17.47 -16.01
CA ASP A 180 7.94 16.89 -15.08
C ASP A 180 6.56 16.80 -15.75
N ARG A 181 5.87 15.67 -15.56
CA ARG A 181 4.58 15.37 -16.22
C ARG A 181 3.56 14.85 -15.24
N TYR A 182 2.28 15.03 -15.60
CA TYR A 182 1.21 14.35 -14.93
C TYR A 182 0.40 13.47 -15.90
N GLU A 183 -0.15 12.43 -15.37
CA GLU A 183 -1.12 11.55 -16.04
C GLU A 183 -2.27 11.26 -15.09
N ILE A 184 -3.49 11.18 -15.60
CA ILE A 184 -4.66 10.74 -14.85
C ILE A 184 -5.10 9.41 -15.42
N TRP A 185 -5.10 8.41 -14.56
CA TRP A 185 -5.49 7.04 -14.86
C TRP A 185 -6.91 6.78 -14.35
N ASP A 186 -7.80 6.29 -15.21
CA ASP A 186 -9.17 5.90 -14.88
C ASP A 186 -9.27 4.37 -14.83
N CYS A 187 -9.69 3.83 -13.69
CA CYS A 187 -9.97 2.41 -13.49
C CYS A 187 -11.33 1.99 -14.05
N GLY A 188 -12.11 2.92 -14.66
CA GLY A 188 -13.41 2.67 -15.26
C GLY A 188 -14.56 2.65 -14.25
N GLU A 189 -14.34 2.14 -13.07
CA GLU A 189 -15.29 2.12 -11.96
C GLU A 189 -14.55 2.28 -10.63
N GLU A 190 -15.26 2.67 -9.60
CA GLU A 190 -14.69 2.71 -8.27
C GLU A 190 -14.28 1.31 -7.81
N SER A 191 -13.11 1.22 -7.23
CA SER A 191 -12.53 -0.04 -6.79
C SER A 191 -11.75 0.15 -5.50
N SER A 192 -11.72 -0.89 -4.71
CA SER A 192 -11.01 -0.90 -3.43
C SER A 192 -9.93 -1.99 -3.44
N GLY A 193 -8.73 -1.63 -3.04
CA GLY A 193 -7.60 -2.57 -3.06
C GLY A 193 -6.28 -1.93 -2.69
N LEU A 194 -5.20 -2.55 -3.12
CA LEU A 194 -3.84 -2.07 -2.89
C LEU A 194 -3.38 -1.19 -4.05
N LEU A 195 -2.86 -0.01 -3.74
CA LEU A 195 -2.23 0.88 -4.73
C LEU A 195 -1.09 0.15 -5.42
N GLU A 196 -1.09 0.12 -6.75
CA GLU A 196 -0.02 -0.50 -7.55
C GLU A 196 0.36 0.40 -8.71
N ILE A 197 1.66 0.58 -8.91
CA ILE A 197 2.22 1.35 -10.03
C ILE A 197 3.40 0.60 -10.66
N GLU A 198 3.61 0.84 -11.94
CA GLU A 198 4.77 0.35 -12.69
C GLU A 198 5.38 1.50 -13.48
N VAL A 199 6.67 1.75 -13.26
CA VAL A 199 7.38 2.89 -13.82
C VAL A 199 8.70 2.42 -14.44
N SER A 200 9.02 2.95 -15.61
CA SER A 200 10.33 2.80 -16.24
C SER A 200 11.04 4.14 -16.25
N SER A 201 12.31 4.16 -15.87
CA SER A 201 13.09 5.38 -15.72
C SER A 201 14.55 5.17 -16.14
N ALA A 202 15.11 6.11 -16.88
CA ALA A 202 16.49 6.05 -17.34
C ALA A 202 17.52 6.31 -16.23
N ALA A 203 17.21 7.20 -15.27
CA ALA A 203 18.16 7.66 -14.26
C ALA A 203 17.52 7.83 -12.86
N GLY A 204 16.40 7.18 -12.64
CA GLY A 204 15.56 7.31 -11.45
C GLY A 204 14.41 8.28 -11.66
N CYS A 205 13.37 8.11 -10.85
CA CYS A 205 12.15 8.93 -10.89
C CYS A 205 11.53 9.03 -9.52
N ARG A 206 11.13 10.23 -9.13
CA ARG A 206 10.17 10.44 -8.05
C ARG A 206 8.76 10.49 -8.65
N VAL A 207 7.87 9.71 -8.11
CA VAL A 207 6.48 9.64 -8.53
C VAL A 207 5.60 10.09 -7.39
N GLU A 208 4.83 11.13 -7.61
CA GLU A 208 3.80 11.57 -6.66
C GLU A 208 2.45 11.06 -7.12
N LEU A 209 1.65 10.60 -6.17
CA LEU A 209 0.40 9.88 -6.41
C LEU A 209 -0.72 10.52 -5.61
N GLY A 210 -1.82 10.84 -6.29
CA GLY A 210 -3.05 11.32 -5.66
C GLY A 210 -4.24 10.52 -6.17
N TRP A 211 -5.06 9.98 -5.27
CA TRP A 211 -6.21 9.15 -5.65
C TRP A 211 -7.53 9.73 -5.15
N GLY A 212 -8.60 9.38 -5.85
CA GLY A 212 -9.94 9.84 -5.52
C GLY A 212 -11.03 9.18 -6.36
N GLU A 213 -12.25 9.43 -5.98
CA GLU A 213 -13.47 8.92 -6.62
C GLU A 213 -13.93 9.83 -7.77
N HIS A 214 -13.55 11.12 -7.74
CA HIS A 214 -14.04 12.13 -8.65
C HIS A 214 -12.91 12.93 -9.30
N LEU A 215 -13.19 13.40 -10.50
CA LEU A 215 -12.44 14.49 -11.12
C LEU A 215 -13.09 15.82 -10.75
N ASP A 216 -12.28 16.77 -10.34
CA ASP A 216 -12.65 18.16 -10.14
C ASP A 216 -11.84 18.99 -11.13
N ASP A 217 -12.52 19.57 -12.11
CA ASP A 217 -11.91 20.39 -13.13
C ASP A 217 -10.80 19.67 -13.93
N LEU A 218 -11.05 18.41 -14.28
CA LEU A 218 -10.12 17.49 -14.96
C LEU A 218 -8.90 17.07 -14.13
N ARG A 219 -8.93 17.24 -12.82
CA ARG A 219 -7.90 16.78 -11.89
C ARG A 219 -8.51 15.87 -10.85
N VAL A 220 -7.73 14.98 -10.30
CA VAL A 220 -8.21 14.07 -9.25
C VAL A 220 -8.43 14.86 -7.95
N ARG A 221 -9.61 14.70 -7.37
CA ARG A 221 -9.92 15.28 -6.07
C ARG A 221 -9.28 14.47 -4.95
N SER A 222 -7.97 14.58 -4.83
CA SER A 222 -7.17 13.87 -3.82
C SER A 222 -7.10 14.57 -2.46
N HIS A 223 -7.68 15.76 -2.35
CA HIS A 223 -7.72 16.54 -1.12
C HIS A 223 -9.16 16.96 -0.82
N ILE A 224 -9.69 16.52 0.32
CA ILE A 224 -11.08 16.80 0.74
C ILE A 224 -11.07 17.32 2.17
N GLY A 225 -11.21 18.64 2.34
CA GLY A 225 -11.03 19.27 3.64
C GLY A 225 -9.61 19.09 4.16
N SER A 226 -9.44 18.49 5.32
CA SER A 226 -8.12 18.12 5.86
C SER A 226 -7.62 16.72 5.48
N ARG A 227 -8.40 15.98 4.70
CA ARG A 227 -8.04 14.60 4.28
C ARG A 227 -7.18 14.65 3.03
N MET A 228 -6.06 13.96 3.06
CA MET A 228 -5.11 13.86 1.94
C MET A 228 -5.00 12.40 1.50
N PHE A 229 -5.37 12.14 0.25
CA PHE A 229 -5.29 10.84 -0.39
C PHE A 229 -4.10 10.84 -1.36
N GLN A 230 -2.90 10.88 -0.80
CA GLN A 230 -1.68 11.18 -1.55
C GLN A 230 -0.48 10.46 -0.95
N THR A 231 0.52 10.19 -1.79
CA THR A 231 1.81 9.66 -1.38
C THR A 231 2.88 9.96 -2.43
N ALA A 232 4.12 9.60 -2.16
CA ALA A 232 5.19 9.62 -3.14
C ALA A 232 6.07 8.38 -3.04
N VAL A 233 6.55 7.93 -4.21
CA VAL A 233 7.43 6.78 -4.35
C VAL A 233 8.65 7.20 -5.18
N THR A 234 9.85 6.88 -4.71
CA THR A 234 11.10 7.14 -5.44
C THR A 234 11.65 5.81 -5.95
N PHE A 235 12.02 5.78 -7.23
CA PHE A 235 12.64 4.64 -7.89
C PHE A 235 14.05 4.98 -8.37
N GLY A 236 14.91 3.98 -8.37
CA GLY A 236 16.19 4.02 -9.12
C GLY A 236 15.97 3.93 -10.63
N ALA A 237 17.08 3.82 -11.37
CA ALA A 237 17.05 3.55 -12.82
C ALA A 237 16.50 2.13 -13.08
N GLY A 238 15.79 1.95 -14.20
CA GLY A 238 15.21 0.67 -14.60
C GLY A 238 13.68 0.67 -14.61
N THR A 239 13.11 -0.52 -14.75
CA THR A 239 11.65 -0.73 -14.67
C THR A 239 11.29 -1.37 -13.35
N HIS A 240 10.41 -0.74 -12.61
CA HIS A 240 10.04 -1.12 -11.26
C HIS A 240 8.52 -1.21 -11.12
N CYS A 241 8.08 -2.26 -10.43
CA CYS A 241 6.70 -2.41 -9.98
C CYS A 241 6.66 -2.22 -8.46
N PHE A 242 5.82 -1.30 -8.00
CA PHE A 242 5.59 -1.06 -6.58
C PHE A 242 4.12 -1.28 -6.25
N ARG A 243 3.87 -1.95 -5.13
CA ARG A 243 2.54 -2.06 -4.55
C ARG A 243 2.62 -1.81 -3.05
N HIS A 244 1.77 -0.92 -2.57
CA HIS A 244 1.67 -0.67 -1.14
C HIS A 244 0.82 -1.73 -0.46
N ASP A 245 1.48 -2.64 0.23
CA ASP A 245 0.87 -3.85 0.79
C ASP A 245 0.20 -3.65 2.17
N PHE A 246 0.17 -2.43 2.72
CA PHE A 246 -0.28 -2.18 4.09
C PHE A 246 -1.52 -1.30 4.21
N GLN A 247 -1.99 -0.73 3.14
CA GLN A 247 -3.18 0.13 3.14
C GLN A 247 -4.09 -0.21 1.96
N ARG A 248 -5.32 -0.56 2.27
CA ARG A 248 -6.38 -0.66 1.27
C ARG A 248 -6.93 0.74 1.01
N ILE A 249 -6.98 1.13 -0.23
CA ILE A 249 -7.54 2.41 -0.67
C ILE A 249 -8.78 2.18 -1.52
N GLY A 250 -9.69 3.17 -1.58
CA GLY A 250 -10.81 3.25 -2.50
C GLY A 250 -10.57 4.37 -3.50
N MET A 251 -10.75 4.10 -4.80
CA MET A 251 -10.59 5.09 -5.85
C MET A 251 -11.19 4.63 -7.18
N ARG A 252 -11.50 5.59 -8.04
CA ARG A 252 -11.65 5.37 -9.47
C ARG A 252 -10.49 5.97 -10.26
N TYR A 253 -10.01 7.14 -9.83
CA TYR A 253 -8.97 7.90 -10.54
C TYR A 253 -7.69 7.95 -9.72
N LEU A 254 -6.56 7.81 -10.42
CA LEU A 254 -5.23 8.01 -9.87
C LEU A 254 -4.48 9.05 -10.70
N GLU A 255 -4.09 10.15 -10.08
CA GLU A 255 -3.21 11.16 -10.67
C GLU A 255 -1.78 10.83 -10.32
N VAL A 256 -0.92 10.80 -11.34
CA VAL A 256 0.49 10.42 -11.26
C VAL A 256 1.32 11.60 -11.73
N HIS A 257 2.19 12.13 -10.89
CA HIS A 257 3.20 13.11 -11.27
C HIS A 257 4.55 12.43 -11.41
N LEU A 258 5.16 12.55 -12.57
CA LEU A 258 6.46 11.99 -12.88
C LEU A 258 7.53 13.08 -12.82
N HIS A 259 8.50 12.92 -11.93
CA HIS A 259 9.65 13.80 -11.77
C HIS A 259 10.92 13.00 -12.07
N PRO A 260 11.37 12.95 -13.34
CA PRO A 260 12.62 12.30 -13.71
C PRO A 260 13.81 12.88 -12.95
N LEU A 261 14.70 12.03 -12.48
CA LEU A 261 15.89 12.43 -11.74
C LEU A 261 17.11 12.50 -12.65
N ASN A 262 18.12 13.28 -12.25
CA ASN A 262 19.43 13.37 -12.89
C ASN A 262 19.38 13.66 -14.40
N GLY A 263 18.39 14.43 -14.84
CA GLY A 263 18.22 14.77 -16.27
C GLY A 263 17.77 13.60 -17.15
N GLY A 264 17.31 12.50 -16.55
CA GLY A 264 16.79 11.33 -17.27
C GLY A 264 15.35 11.51 -17.76
N THR A 265 14.80 10.42 -18.28
CA THR A 265 13.38 10.32 -18.67
C THR A 265 12.68 9.27 -17.84
N ALA A 266 11.35 9.38 -17.69
CA ALA A 266 10.53 8.40 -17.01
C ALA A 266 9.19 8.23 -17.72
N GLN A 267 8.61 7.04 -17.58
CA GLN A 267 7.29 6.68 -18.11
C GLN A 267 6.54 5.85 -17.07
N CYS A 268 5.27 6.17 -16.83
CA CYS A 268 4.36 5.32 -16.11
C CYS A 268 3.80 4.27 -17.07
N LEU A 269 4.02 3.01 -16.76
CA LEU A 269 3.53 1.87 -17.56
C LEU A 269 2.18 1.37 -17.06
N TYR A 270 1.92 1.56 -15.77
CA TYR A 270 0.66 1.25 -15.12
C TYR A 270 0.52 2.07 -13.83
N ALA A 271 -0.69 2.56 -13.57
CA ALA A 271 -1.08 3.10 -12.29
C ALA A 271 -2.54 2.76 -12.01
N GLY A 272 -2.81 2.21 -10.83
CA GLY A 272 -4.16 1.79 -10.48
C GLY A 272 -4.23 1.04 -9.16
N VAL A 273 -5.22 0.19 -9.05
CA VAL A 273 -5.49 -0.60 -7.86
C VAL A 273 -5.51 -2.09 -8.19
N ARG A 274 -4.99 -2.88 -7.29
CA ARG A 274 -5.17 -4.32 -7.29
C ARG A 274 -6.23 -4.67 -6.25
N PRO A 275 -7.42 -5.12 -6.67
CA PRO A 275 -8.53 -5.38 -5.75
C PRO A 275 -8.16 -6.37 -4.67
N LEU A 276 -8.57 -6.06 -3.45
CA LEU A 276 -8.37 -6.89 -2.27
C LEU A 276 -9.73 -7.03 -1.57
N ASP A 277 -10.44 -8.11 -1.88
CA ASP A 277 -11.83 -8.29 -1.54
C ASP A 277 -12.08 -9.54 -0.70
N TYR A 278 -13.13 -9.51 0.10
CA TYR A 278 -13.58 -10.70 0.80
C TYR A 278 -14.21 -11.69 -0.19
N PRO A 279 -13.96 -12.99 -0.04
CA PRO A 279 -14.57 -14.02 -0.88
C PRO A 279 -16.04 -14.23 -0.49
N VAL A 280 -16.89 -13.28 -0.91
CA VAL A 280 -18.35 -13.37 -0.68
C VAL A 280 -18.99 -14.31 -1.68
N THR A 281 -19.95 -15.08 -1.19
CA THR A 281 -20.82 -15.91 -2.02
C THR A 281 -22.21 -15.30 -2.00
N GLU A 282 -22.77 -15.06 -3.17
CA GLU A 282 -24.17 -14.64 -3.29
C GLU A 282 -25.08 -15.78 -2.78
N ARG A 283 -25.96 -15.44 -1.83
CA ARG A 283 -26.87 -16.41 -1.18
C ARG A 283 -28.33 -15.97 -1.18
N GLY A 284 -28.63 -14.83 -1.79
CA GLY A 284 -29.98 -14.28 -1.80
C GLY A 284 -30.23 -13.44 -3.05
N GLU A 285 -31.48 -13.35 -3.41
CA GLU A 285 -31.97 -12.54 -4.50
C GLU A 285 -33.12 -11.69 -3.97
N PHE A 286 -33.25 -10.48 -4.50
CA PHE A 286 -34.33 -9.58 -4.18
C PHE A 286 -35.04 -9.17 -5.48
N TYR A 287 -36.35 -9.37 -5.52
CA TYR A 287 -37.19 -8.95 -6.62
C TYR A 287 -38.25 -7.98 -6.11
N CYS A 288 -38.43 -6.86 -6.77
CA CYS A 288 -39.53 -5.96 -6.50
C CYS A 288 -40.11 -5.38 -7.79
N SER A 289 -41.32 -4.86 -7.72
CA SER A 289 -41.97 -4.19 -8.85
C SER A 289 -41.53 -2.74 -9.04
N ASP A 290 -40.81 -2.18 -8.09
CA ASP A 290 -40.29 -0.82 -8.13
C ASP A 290 -38.91 -0.81 -8.83
N ARG A 291 -38.87 -0.18 -10.03
CA ARG A 291 -37.66 -0.08 -10.84
C ARG A 291 -36.54 0.74 -10.20
N LEU A 292 -36.83 1.54 -9.19
CA LEU A 292 -35.82 2.33 -8.46
C LEU A 292 -35.04 1.49 -7.44
N HIS A 293 -35.50 0.27 -7.15
CA HIS A 293 -34.89 -0.63 -6.17
C HIS A 293 -34.41 -1.97 -6.77
N MET A 294 -34.29 -2.04 -8.09
CA MET A 294 -33.73 -3.20 -8.79
C MET A 294 -32.26 -3.00 -9.14
#